data_64a3c7cf1e08221ce5119fe41bd5c729
#
_entry.id   64a3c7cf1e08221ce5119fe41bd5c729
#
_cell.length_a   1.000
_cell.length_b   1.000
_cell.length_c   1.000
_cell.angle_alpha   90.00
_cell.angle_beta   90.00
_cell.angle_gamma   90.00
#
_symmetry.space_group_name_H-M   'P 1'
#
loop_
_entity.id
_entity.type
_entity.pdbx_description
1 polymer ?
#
loop_
_entity_poly.entity_id
_entity_poly.type
_entity_poly.pdbx_seq_one_letter_code
_entity_poly.pdbx_strand_id
1 'polypeptide(L)'
;MKTRRLLCGLLVILTSVSCPLELCAWSKGHRLIRLWAVSRLPQWQRQLVGQQSLDRLCQEYTSLQDKHAGGNAPQLDPYCMVPDVRLSLHDVNAAEPSAVALLWYLDRIAETLSAGATDEAMKFLGVLCHWNEDPGCPGAHSSPVSETQLKTLLPPPPDKAAFNYLYGAGGIMDTGDYRIADVAYRPRLLGRTREEAALRIYHHQRLLQRDAGTHIIPIVQDMMYGDGKKADQHRAIAALANARHTADVIYTALCLATDRFDQDLPRYAEQRLSDWLPDFTGQMIPHPYYVTPFLVNQAMDAQRQLHPLGFAHDQPGTKVRFGYGMGTPFSLDFVLAPGRVFNRFTCRVGLHPSAGSDGAVRFVIRANGSELARTPVLKAGAAPVSIDVTLPKSDVVKLSLHTIAARNSTPGHNLTVWGEPTLYR
;
A
#
# COMPACT_ATOMS: atom_id res chain seq x y z
N MET A 1 -54.16 -57.12 31.84
CA MET A 1 -54.11 -55.65 31.82
C MET A 1 -52.68 -55.21 31.94
N LYS A 2 -52.02 -54.78 30.85
CA LYS A 2 -50.65 -54.30 30.82
C LYS A 2 -50.67 -52.87 30.27
N THR A 3 -50.44 -51.90 31.13
CA THR A 3 -50.32 -50.49 30.84
C THR A 3 -48.95 -50.18 30.22
N ARG A 4 -48.92 -49.77 28.94
CA ARG A 4 -47.74 -49.26 28.26
C ARG A 4 -47.61 -47.77 28.55
N ARG A 5 -46.53 -47.35 29.20
CA ARG A 5 -46.10 -45.96 29.32
C ARG A 5 -45.37 -45.54 28.04
N LEU A 6 -45.93 -44.55 27.31
CA LEU A 6 -45.24 -43.84 26.27
C LEU A 6 -44.26 -42.82 26.88
N LEU A 7 -42.97 -43.00 26.63
CA LEU A 7 -41.94 -41.94 26.83
C LEU A 7 -41.90 -41.05 25.59
N CYS A 8 -42.37 -39.82 25.69
CA CYS A 8 -42.09 -38.76 24.71
C CYS A 8 -40.70 -38.24 24.95
N GLY A 9 -39.76 -38.62 24.10
CA GLY A 9 -38.39 -38.03 24.07
C GLY A 9 -38.46 -36.67 23.36
N LEU A 10 -38.21 -35.62 24.12
CA LEU A 10 -38.07 -34.26 23.59
C LEU A 10 -36.68 -34.14 22.94
N LEU A 11 -36.63 -34.21 21.62
CA LEU A 11 -35.40 -33.98 20.85
C LEU A 11 -35.17 -32.48 20.76
N VAL A 12 -34.35 -31.94 21.64
CA VAL A 12 -33.85 -30.55 21.53
C VAL A 12 -32.84 -30.53 20.43
N ILE A 13 -33.20 -30.08 19.25
CA ILE A 13 -32.32 -29.74 18.15
C ILE A 13 -31.62 -28.41 18.55
N LEU A 14 -30.43 -28.48 19.10
CA LEU A 14 -29.53 -27.36 19.18
C LEU A 14 -29.06 -27.02 17.75
N THR A 15 -29.80 -26.16 17.08
CA THR A 15 -29.28 -25.43 15.93
C THR A 15 -28.20 -24.50 16.46
N SER A 16 -26.94 -24.95 16.43
CA SER A 16 -25.82 -24.05 16.48
C SER A 16 -25.90 -23.13 15.25
N VAL A 17 -26.42 -21.94 15.47
CA VAL A 17 -26.24 -20.85 14.52
C VAL A 17 -24.74 -20.59 14.52
N SER A 18 -24.04 -21.23 13.58
CA SER A 18 -22.70 -20.81 13.20
C SER A 18 -22.89 -19.43 12.57
N CYS A 19 -22.70 -18.38 13.36
CA CYS A 19 -22.41 -17.06 12.83
C CYS A 19 -21.24 -17.27 11.85
N PRO A 20 -21.34 -16.85 10.59
CA PRO A 20 -20.16 -16.81 9.74
C PRO A 20 -19.15 -15.93 10.49
N LEU A 21 -18.04 -16.52 10.88
CA LEU A 21 -16.89 -15.78 11.39
C LEU A 21 -16.51 -14.83 10.26
N GLU A 22 -16.86 -13.55 10.44
CA GLU A 22 -16.46 -12.50 9.53
C GLU A 22 -14.95 -12.57 9.39
N LEU A 23 -14.48 -12.72 8.17
CA LEU A 23 -13.05 -12.68 7.80
C LEU A 23 -12.58 -11.22 7.92
N CYS A 24 -12.46 -10.73 9.14
CA CYS A 24 -11.92 -9.41 9.42
C CYS A 24 -10.40 -9.49 9.47
N ALA A 25 -9.74 -8.76 8.61
CA ALA A 25 -8.28 -8.74 8.53
C ALA A 25 -7.62 -8.21 9.81
N TRP A 26 -8.32 -7.38 10.59
CA TRP A 26 -7.80 -6.76 11.80
C TRP A 26 -8.90 -6.34 12.79
N SER A 27 -9.76 -7.26 13.19
CA SER A 27 -11.01 -6.94 13.90
C SER A 27 -10.86 -6.03 15.13
N LYS A 28 -9.98 -6.38 16.07
CA LYS A 28 -9.64 -5.53 17.23
C LYS A 28 -8.72 -4.38 16.85
N GLY A 29 -7.83 -4.60 15.87
CA GLY A 29 -6.76 -3.68 15.51
C GLY A 29 -7.27 -2.36 15.00
N HIS A 30 -8.26 -2.33 14.13
CA HIS A 30 -8.88 -1.11 13.63
C HIS A 30 -9.32 -0.17 14.76
N ARG A 31 -10.00 -0.73 15.77
CA ARG A 31 -10.43 0.05 16.92
C ARG A 31 -9.25 0.62 17.72
N LEU A 32 -8.23 -0.16 18.00
CA LEU A 32 -7.05 0.28 18.74
C LEU A 32 -6.29 1.38 17.98
N ILE A 33 -6.11 1.19 16.68
CA ILE A 33 -5.46 2.14 15.78
C ILE A 33 -6.19 3.48 15.81
N ARG A 34 -7.51 3.47 15.65
CA ARG A 34 -8.32 4.70 15.60
C ARG A 34 -8.39 5.42 16.93
N LEU A 35 -8.54 4.69 18.04
CA LEU A 35 -8.48 5.28 19.39
C LEU A 35 -7.15 6.00 19.60
N TRP A 36 -6.05 5.35 19.23
CA TRP A 36 -4.74 5.98 19.31
C TRP A 36 -4.63 7.20 18.38
N ALA A 37 -5.03 7.08 17.12
CA ALA A 37 -4.97 8.16 16.13
C ALA A 37 -5.80 9.37 16.55
N VAL A 38 -7.05 9.18 16.96
CA VAL A 38 -7.96 10.25 17.44
C VAL A 38 -7.41 10.95 18.67
N SER A 39 -6.74 10.22 19.58
CA SER A 39 -6.12 10.82 20.77
C SER A 39 -4.99 11.82 20.42
N ARG A 40 -4.41 11.73 19.24
CA ARG A 40 -3.33 12.61 18.74
C ARG A 40 -3.82 13.81 17.96
N LEU A 41 -5.11 13.88 17.61
CA LEU A 41 -5.67 15.02 16.90
C LEU A 41 -5.58 16.30 17.71
N PRO A 42 -5.35 17.45 17.09
CA PRO A 42 -5.37 18.73 17.78
C PRO A 42 -6.76 19.02 18.36
N GLN A 43 -6.79 19.81 19.43
CA GLN A 43 -8.02 20.09 20.15
C GLN A 43 -9.13 20.65 19.26
N TRP A 44 -8.79 21.51 18.30
CA TRP A 44 -9.78 22.11 17.43
C TRP A 44 -10.49 21.09 16.52
N GLN A 45 -9.78 20.04 16.06
CA GLN A 45 -10.40 18.97 15.27
C GLN A 45 -11.32 18.10 16.13
N ARG A 46 -10.90 17.78 17.35
CA ARG A 46 -11.74 17.05 18.29
C ARG A 46 -13.01 17.83 18.66
N GLN A 47 -12.90 19.15 18.81
CA GLN A 47 -14.05 20.02 19.05
C GLN A 47 -14.96 20.16 17.84
N LEU A 48 -14.39 20.24 16.63
CA LEU A 48 -15.14 20.30 15.37
C LEU A 48 -16.04 19.07 15.18
N VAL A 49 -15.47 17.87 15.37
CA VAL A 49 -16.18 16.61 15.18
C VAL A 49 -17.12 16.28 16.36
N GLY A 50 -16.71 16.64 17.57
CA GLY A 50 -17.43 16.30 18.80
C GLY A 50 -17.17 14.87 19.27
N GLN A 51 -17.20 14.66 20.59
CA GLN A 51 -16.81 13.39 21.20
C GLN A 51 -17.68 12.21 20.74
N GLN A 52 -18.99 12.39 20.63
CA GLN A 52 -19.89 11.33 20.22
C GLN A 52 -19.56 10.78 18.81
N SER A 53 -19.29 11.67 17.85
CA SER A 53 -18.94 11.26 16.47
C SER A 53 -17.54 10.62 16.40
N LEU A 54 -16.60 11.08 17.25
CA LEU A 54 -15.29 10.42 17.38
C LEU A 54 -15.41 9.02 17.99
N ASP A 55 -16.27 8.83 18.98
CA ASP A 55 -16.52 7.51 19.57
C ASP A 55 -17.13 6.55 18.55
N ARG A 56 -18.07 7.01 17.73
CA ARG A 56 -18.63 6.24 16.62
C ARG A 56 -17.58 5.91 15.57
N LEU A 57 -16.74 6.86 15.19
CA LEU A 57 -15.61 6.62 14.27
C LEU A 57 -14.73 5.49 14.76
N CYS A 58 -14.45 5.44 16.06
CA CYS A 58 -13.56 4.44 16.64
C CYS A 58 -14.22 3.08 16.93
N GLN A 59 -15.55 3.01 17.01
CA GLN A 59 -16.26 1.80 17.45
C GLN A 59 -17.21 1.26 16.38
N GLU A 60 -18.12 2.09 15.85
CA GLU A 60 -19.18 1.65 14.95
C GLU A 60 -18.71 1.63 13.49
N TYR A 61 -17.94 2.66 13.08
CA TYR A 61 -17.54 2.86 11.69
C TYR A 61 -16.24 2.15 11.31
N THR A 62 -15.65 1.38 12.23
CA THR A 62 -14.48 0.54 11.96
C THR A 62 -14.80 -0.64 11.06
N SER A 63 -16.01 -1.15 11.09
CA SER A 63 -16.44 -2.39 10.42
C SER A 63 -17.45 -2.17 9.29
N LEU A 64 -17.69 -0.93 8.84
CA LEU A 64 -18.64 -0.66 7.77
C LEU A 64 -18.26 -1.39 6.49
N GLN A 65 -16.98 -1.37 6.16
CA GLN A 65 -16.44 -1.94 4.94
C GLN A 65 -16.51 -3.46 4.95
N ASP A 66 -16.12 -4.11 6.05
CA ASP A 66 -16.23 -5.56 6.22
C ASP A 66 -17.69 -6.03 6.13
N LYS A 67 -18.59 -5.32 6.79
CA LYS A 67 -20.03 -5.63 6.73
C LYS A 67 -20.59 -5.50 5.32
N HIS A 68 -20.14 -4.49 4.59
CA HIS A 68 -20.52 -4.31 3.18
C HIS A 68 -19.95 -5.44 2.31
N ALA A 69 -18.66 -5.75 2.45
CA ALA A 69 -17.99 -6.83 1.70
C ALA A 69 -18.62 -8.21 1.96
N GLY A 70 -19.16 -8.43 3.16
CA GLY A 70 -19.93 -9.64 3.50
C GLY A 70 -21.26 -9.80 2.75
N GLY A 71 -21.65 -8.82 1.92
CA GLY A 71 -22.82 -8.89 1.01
C GLY A 71 -24.18 -8.74 1.68
N ASN A 72 -24.24 -8.49 2.99
CA ASN A 72 -25.50 -8.45 3.76
C ASN A 72 -25.94 -7.03 4.16
N ALA A 73 -25.33 -6.00 3.62
CA ALA A 73 -25.55 -4.62 4.06
C ALA A 73 -25.65 -3.61 2.90
N PRO A 74 -26.62 -3.75 1.97
CA PRO A 74 -26.75 -2.84 0.83
C PRO A 74 -27.02 -1.38 1.25
N GLN A 75 -27.51 -1.14 2.46
CA GLN A 75 -27.67 0.20 3.02
C GLN A 75 -26.33 0.92 3.24
N LEU A 76 -25.22 0.21 3.14
CA LEU A 76 -23.86 0.76 3.23
C LEU A 76 -23.25 1.15 1.87
N ASP A 77 -23.93 0.80 0.76
CA ASP A 77 -23.45 1.15 -0.60
C ASP A 77 -23.07 2.64 -0.73
N PRO A 78 -23.84 3.61 -0.20
CA PRO A 78 -23.49 5.02 -0.32
C PRO A 78 -22.14 5.39 0.28
N TYR A 79 -21.64 4.60 1.24
CA TYR A 79 -20.36 4.84 1.93
C TYR A 79 -19.24 3.95 1.41
N CYS A 80 -19.53 2.75 0.97
CA CYS A 80 -18.54 1.73 0.64
C CYS A 80 -18.30 1.57 -0.86
N MET A 81 -19.27 1.95 -1.72
CA MET A 81 -19.13 1.86 -3.17
C MET A 81 -18.71 3.21 -3.76
N VAL A 82 -17.59 3.22 -4.46
CA VAL A 82 -17.13 4.38 -5.20
C VAL A 82 -17.77 4.36 -6.59
N PRO A 83 -18.58 5.35 -6.97
CA PRO A 83 -19.39 5.30 -8.20
C PRO A 83 -18.58 5.08 -9.47
N ASP A 84 -17.43 5.76 -9.60
CA ASP A 84 -16.63 5.74 -10.82
C ASP A 84 -15.86 4.43 -11.02
N VAL A 85 -15.56 3.72 -9.94
CA VAL A 85 -14.88 2.41 -10.02
C VAL A 85 -15.83 1.23 -9.90
N ARG A 86 -17.08 1.45 -9.46
CA ARG A 86 -18.13 0.43 -9.26
C ARG A 86 -17.71 -0.78 -8.44
N LEU A 87 -16.77 -0.56 -7.53
CA LEU A 87 -16.21 -1.59 -6.65
C LEU A 87 -16.30 -1.11 -5.21
N SER A 88 -16.46 -2.06 -4.30
CA SER A 88 -16.20 -1.79 -2.89
C SER A 88 -14.74 -1.40 -2.71
N LEU A 89 -14.48 -0.39 -1.88
CA LEU A 89 -13.11 0.02 -1.59
C LEU A 89 -12.30 -1.12 -0.96
N HIS A 90 -12.94 -2.04 -0.25
CA HIS A 90 -12.32 -3.24 0.29
C HIS A 90 -11.72 -4.15 -0.80
N ASP A 91 -12.34 -4.19 -1.98
CA ASP A 91 -11.91 -5.05 -3.09
C ASP A 91 -10.92 -4.34 -4.04
N VAL A 92 -10.64 -3.06 -3.80
CA VAL A 92 -9.72 -2.29 -4.66
C VAL A 92 -8.28 -2.60 -4.31
N ASN A 93 -7.66 -3.43 -5.13
CA ASN A 93 -6.23 -3.76 -5.05
C ASN A 93 -5.40 -3.13 -6.17
N ALA A 94 -6.03 -2.46 -7.13
CA ALA A 94 -5.37 -1.83 -8.26
C ALA A 94 -5.05 -0.35 -7.96
N ALA A 95 -3.90 0.11 -8.43
CA ALA A 95 -3.38 1.43 -8.12
C ALA A 95 -4.25 2.58 -8.64
N GLU A 96 -4.70 2.50 -9.89
CA GLU A 96 -5.51 3.56 -10.50
C GLU A 96 -6.89 3.72 -9.85
N PRO A 97 -7.68 2.64 -9.64
CA PRO A 97 -8.93 2.74 -8.90
C PRO A 97 -8.75 3.25 -7.47
N SER A 98 -7.66 2.87 -6.79
CA SER A 98 -7.35 3.37 -5.44
C SER A 98 -7.17 4.88 -5.41
N ALA A 99 -6.49 5.45 -6.39
CA ALA A 99 -6.27 6.88 -6.48
C ALA A 99 -7.58 7.66 -6.72
N VAL A 100 -8.46 7.16 -7.59
CA VAL A 100 -9.80 7.72 -7.82
C VAL A 100 -10.64 7.65 -6.55
N ALA A 101 -10.60 6.52 -5.86
CA ALA A 101 -11.32 6.33 -4.61
C ALA A 101 -10.88 7.32 -3.52
N LEU A 102 -9.58 7.52 -3.34
CA LEU A 102 -9.04 8.47 -2.37
C LEU A 102 -9.56 9.89 -2.57
N LEU A 103 -9.56 10.38 -3.82
CA LEU A 103 -10.11 11.69 -4.15
C LEU A 103 -11.58 11.78 -3.80
N TRP A 104 -12.37 10.79 -4.21
CA TRP A 104 -13.79 10.75 -3.94
C TRP A 104 -14.12 10.78 -2.44
N TYR A 105 -13.38 10.01 -1.61
CA TYR A 105 -13.58 10.02 -0.16
C TYR A 105 -13.22 11.37 0.46
N LEU A 106 -12.12 12.00 0.05
CA LEU A 106 -11.75 13.32 0.54
C LEU A 106 -12.81 14.37 0.16
N ASP A 107 -13.40 14.27 -1.04
CA ASP A 107 -14.50 15.12 -1.48
C ASP A 107 -15.76 14.89 -0.64
N ARG A 108 -16.18 13.65 -0.45
CA ARG A 108 -17.39 13.34 0.34
C ARG A 108 -17.27 13.79 1.80
N ILE A 109 -16.10 13.60 2.42
CA ILE A 109 -15.84 14.06 3.79
C ILE A 109 -15.97 15.58 3.85
N ALA A 110 -15.37 16.30 2.91
CA ALA A 110 -15.41 17.76 2.89
C ALA A 110 -16.85 18.28 2.66
N GLU A 111 -17.58 17.74 1.71
CA GLU A 111 -18.94 18.14 1.38
C GLU A 111 -19.91 17.88 2.53
N THR A 112 -19.88 16.68 3.11
CA THR A 112 -20.79 16.33 4.21
C THR A 112 -20.48 17.13 5.49
N LEU A 113 -19.19 17.34 5.78
CA LEU A 113 -18.81 18.16 6.93
C LEU A 113 -19.21 19.64 6.74
N SER A 114 -19.03 20.19 5.55
CA SER A 114 -19.45 21.57 5.21
C SER A 114 -20.96 21.75 5.25
N ALA A 115 -21.74 20.70 4.97
CA ALA A 115 -23.19 20.69 5.10
C ALA A 115 -23.67 20.49 6.56
N GLY A 116 -22.76 20.40 7.54
CA GLY A 116 -23.09 20.15 8.94
C GLY A 116 -23.49 18.71 9.27
N ALA A 117 -23.37 17.80 8.30
CA ALA A 117 -23.68 16.37 8.46
C ALA A 117 -22.47 15.62 9.02
N THR A 118 -22.03 15.95 10.22
CA THR A 118 -20.78 15.44 10.83
C THR A 118 -20.79 13.93 10.95
N ASP A 119 -21.91 13.30 11.30
CA ASP A 119 -22.01 11.87 11.45
C ASP A 119 -21.81 11.13 10.10
N GLU A 120 -22.39 11.68 9.02
CA GLU A 120 -22.20 11.17 7.66
C GLU A 120 -20.72 11.32 7.22
N ALA A 121 -20.11 12.46 7.50
CA ALA A 121 -18.68 12.68 7.24
C ALA A 121 -17.81 11.62 7.95
N MET A 122 -18.17 11.26 9.18
CA MET A 122 -17.44 10.24 9.95
C MET A 122 -17.63 8.82 9.42
N LYS A 123 -18.76 8.51 8.76
CA LYS A 123 -18.91 7.21 8.08
C LYS A 123 -17.96 7.11 6.88
N PHE A 124 -17.92 8.13 6.02
CA PHE A 124 -16.95 8.18 4.91
C PHE A 124 -15.51 8.11 5.41
N LEU A 125 -15.18 8.86 6.47
CA LEU A 125 -13.86 8.83 7.09
C LEU A 125 -13.56 7.45 7.69
N GLY A 126 -14.56 6.79 8.27
CA GLY A 126 -14.46 5.44 8.81
C GLY A 126 -14.06 4.41 7.76
N VAL A 127 -14.71 4.45 6.58
CA VAL A 127 -14.38 3.58 5.45
C VAL A 127 -12.99 3.91 4.89
N LEU A 128 -12.67 5.20 4.72
CA LEU A 128 -11.34 5.62 4.27
C LEU A 128 -10.23 5.14 5.22
N CYS A 129 -10.43 5.26 6.53
CA CYS A 129 -9.47 4.77 7.52
C CYS A 129 -9.29 3.25 7.42
N HIS A 130 -10.37 2.48 7.33
CA HIS A 130 -10.33 1.03 7.21
C HIS A 130 -9.47 0.61 6.01
N TRP A 131 -9.74 1.18 4.84
CA TRP A 131 -8.97 0.90 3.64
C TRP A 131 -7.48 1.27 3.77
N ASN A 132 -7.14 2.33 4.52
CA ASN A 132 -5.75 2.69 4.81
C ASN A 132 -5.10 1.79 5.87
N GLU A 133 -5.90 1.23 6.77
CA GLU A 133 -5.44 0.36 7.85
C GLU A 133 -5.10 -1.05 7.36
N ASP A 134 -5.89 -1.61 6.46
CA ASP A 134 -5.72 -2.96 5.92
C ASP A 134 -4.34 -3.25 5.34
N PRO A 135 -3.77 -2.43 4.45
CA PRO A 135 -2.43 -2.67 3.92
C PRO A 135 -1.33 -2.70 4.98
N GLY A 136 -1.53 -2.00 6.08
CA GLY A 136 -0.61 -2.02 7.22
C GLY A 136 -0.80 -3.21 8.17
N CYS A 137 -1.73 -4.12 7.86
CA CYS A 137 -1.97 -5.34 8.62
C CYS A 137 -1.02 -6.45 8.15
N PRO A 138 -0.08 -6.93 8.98
CA PRO A 138 0.73 -8.08 8.62
C PRO A 138 -0.12 -9.31 8.33
N GLY A 139 -0.03 -9.85 7.13
CA GLY A 139 -0.71 -11.07 6.70
C GLY A 139 -1.75 -10.84 5.62
N ALA A 140 -2.95 -10.43 5.98
CA ALA A 140 -4.10 -10.47 5.07
C ALA A 140 -3.94 -9.61 3.80
N HIS A 141 -3.45 -8.39 3.94
CA HIS A 141 -3.38 -7.41 2.85
C HIS A 141 -1.95 -6.92 2.53
N SER A 142 -0.94 -7.33 3.32
CA SER A 142 0.42 -6.82 3.18
C SER A 142 1.38 -7.72 2.42
N SER A 143 0.98 -8.94 2.09
CA SER A 143 1.86 -9.93 1.45
C SER A 143 1.41 -10.28 0.05
N PRO A 144 2.32 -10.31 -0.95
CA PRO A 144 2.08 -10.94 -2.24
C PRO A 144 2.02 -12.47 -2.12
N VAL A 145 2.52 -13.02 -1.00
CA VAL A 145 2.44 -14.44 -0.68
C VAL A 145 1.31 -14.60 0.32
N SER A 146 0.25 -15.30 -0.06
CA SER A 146 -0.88 -15.54 0.84
C SER A 146 -0.42 -16.27 2.10
N GLU A 147 -1.09 -16.04 3.22
CA GLU A 147 -0.84 -16.80 4.45
C GLU A 147 -0.88 -18.31 4.20
N THR A 148 -1.76 -18.76 3.32
CA THR A 148 -1.86 -20.16 2.91
C THR A 148 -0.57 -20.67 2.27
N GLN A 149 0.07 -19.87 1.40
CA GLN A 149 1.35 -20.25 0.79
C GLN A 149 2.47 -20.31 1.82
N LEU A 150 2.53 -19.35 2.76
CA LEU A 150 3.49 -19.38 3.85
C LEU A 150 3.31 -20.62 4.73
N LYS A 151 2.07 -20.97 5.06
CA LYS A 151 1.73 -22.17 5.83
C LYS A 151 2.18 -23.45 5.12
N THR A 152 2.08 -23.49 3.78
CA THR A 152 2.54 -24.62 2.98
C THR A 152 4.06 -24.78 2.98
N LEU A 153 4.79 -23.67 3.11
CA LEU A 153 6.26 -23.67 3.09
C LEU A 153 6.87 -23.92 4.49
N LEU A 154 6.10 -23.73 5.55
CA LEU A 154 6.58 -23.95 6.93
C LEU A 154 6.38 -25.42 7.32
N PRO A 155 7.33 -26.01 8.05
CA PRO A 155 7.12 -27.35 8.61
C PRO A 155 5.91 -27.30 9.56
N PRO A 156 5.15 -28.41 9.68
CA PRO A 156 4.02 -28.46 10.59
C PRO A 156 4.48 -28.20 12.03
N PRO A 157 3.78 -27.35 12.79
CA PRO A 157 4.12 -27.10 14.17
C PRO A 157 3.91 -28.36 15.02
N PRO A 158 4.64 -28.51 16.11
CA PRO A 158 4.46 -29.62 17.02
C PRO A 158 3.08 -29.68 17.69
N ASP A 159 2.38 -28.55 17.73
CA ASP A 159 1.02 -28.44 18.27
C ASP A 159 -0.01 -28.17 17.16
N LYS A 160 -0.99 -29.08 17.04
CA LYS A 160 -2.13 -28.96 16.12
C LYS A 160 -2.98 -27.71 16.37
N ALA A 161 -3.05 -27.21 17.60
CA ALA A 161 -3.81 -26.02 17.92
C ALA A 161 -3.21 -24.77 17.26
N ALA A 162 -1.88 -24.61 17.32
CA ALA A 162 -1.18 -23.53 16.64
C ALA A 162 -1.35 -23.59 15.12
N PHE A 163 -1.35 -24.79 14.54
CA PHE A 163 -1.58 -24.98 13.10
C PHE A 163 -3.00 -24.59 12.68
N ASN A 164 -4.00 -25.05 13.41
CA ASN A 164 -5.41 -24.71 13.15
C ASN A 164 -5.65 -23.21 13.31
N TYR A 165 -4.94 -22.57 14.19
CA TYR A 165 -5.04 -21.15 14.46
C TYR A 165 -4.57 -20.30 13.26
N LEU A 166 -3.45 -20.67 12.66
CA LEU A 166 -2.96 -20.03 11.45
C LEU A 166 -3.89 -20.21 10.23
N TYR A 167 -4.73 -21.24 10.25
CA TYR A 167 -5.75 -21.50 9.25
C TYR A 167 -7.14 -20.93 9.60
N GLY A 168 -7.28 -20.38 10.81
CA GLY A 168 -8.52 -19.77 11.27
C GLY A 168 -8.79 -18.40 10.62
N ALA A 169 -10.01 -17.93 10.75
CA ALA A 169 -10.52 -16.73 10.09
C ALA A 169 -9.94 -15.40 10.59
N GLY A 170 -9.32 -15.36 11.77
CA GLY A 170 -8.90 -14.12 12.42
C GLY A 170 -7.53 -13.57 12.00
N GLY A 171 -6.79 -14.28 11.16
CA GLY A 171 -5.46 -13.86 10.75
C GLY A 171 -4.43 -13.80 11.89
N ILE A 172 -3.17 -13.59 11.56
CA ILE A 172 -2.05 -13.59 12.51
C ILE A 172 -2.04 -12.37 13.45
N MET A 173 -2.84 -11.35 13.18
CA MET A 173 -2.91 -10.13 13.98
C MET A 173 -3.95 -10.20 15.11
N ASP A 174 -5.05 -10.92 14.92
CA ASP A 174 -6.16 -10.93 15.89
C ASP A 174 -5.90 -11.83 17.10
N THR A 175 -4.84 -12.57 17.08
CA THR A 175 -4.53 -13.64 18.02
C THR A 175 -3.64 -13.23 19.17
N GLY A 176 -3.11 -12.01 19.16
CA GLY A 176 -2.17 -11.51 20.15
C GLY A 176 -2.79 -10.62 21.22
N ASP A 177 -2.07 -10.46 22.31
CA ASP A 177 -2.34 -9.45 23.35
C ASP A 177 -1.31 -8.32 23.28
N TYR A 178 -1.30 -7.63 22.11
CA TYR A 178 -0.41 -6.50 21.90
C TYR A 178 -1.10 -5.17 22.24
N ARG A 179 -0.29 -4.17 22.56
CA ARG A 179 -0.72 -2.79 22.83
C ARG A 179 0.06 -1.83 21.96
N ILE A 180 -0.64 -0.81 21.44
CA ILE A 180 0.03 0.29 20.74
C ILE A 180 0.72 1.17 21.77
N ALA A 181 2.01 1.39 21.60
CA ALA A 181 2.79 2.20 22.53
C ALA A 181 2.26 3.64 22.59
N ASP A 182 2.12 4.17 23.81
CA ASP A 182 1.72 5.54 24.04
C ASP A 182 2.93 6.49 23.88
N VAL A 183 3.26 6.80 22.63
CA VAL A 183 4.36 7.69 22.28
C VAL A 183 3.83 9.04 21.83
N ALA A 184 4.58 10.10 22.10
CA ALA A 184 4.25 11.43 21.60
C ALA A 184 4.26 11.43 20.06
N TYR A 185 3.20 11.94 19.46
CA TYR A 185 3.07 12.05 18.01
C TYR A 185 2.21 13.27 17.66
N ARG A 186 2.67 14.05 16.71
CA ARG A 186 1.90 15.12 16.08
C ARG A 186 1.53 14.66 14.67
N PRO A 187 0.24 14.51 14.33
CA PRO A 187 -0.18 14.16 13.00
C PRO A 187 0.39 15.12 11.95
N ARG A 188 0.81 14.58 10.82
CA ARG A 188 1.42 15.36 9.74
C ARG A 188 0.38 15.68 8.66
N LEU A 189 0.46 16.88 8.12
CA LEU A 189 -0.33 17.26 6.96
C LEU A 189 0.23 16.53 5.71
N LEU A 190 -0.64 15.81 5.00
CA LEU A 190 -0.27 15.06 3.80
C LEU A 190 -0.50 15.84 2.50
N GLY A 191 -1.24 16.94 2.52
CA GLY A 191 -1.45 17.81 1.36
C GLY A 191 -2.27 19.02 1.69
N ARG A 192 -2.06 20.12 0.95
CA ARG A 192 -2.90 21.32 1.01
C ARG A 192 -3.98 21.35 -0.06
N THR A 193 -3.95 20.42 -0.98
CA THR A 193 -5.01 20.13 -1.93
C THR A 193 -5.38 18.67 -1.83
N ARG A 194 -6.59 18.30 -2.25
CA ARG A 194 -7.06 16.90 -2.22
C ARG A 194 -6.19 16.00 -3.06
N GLU A 195 -5.73 16.52 -4.18
CA GLU A 195 -4.84 15.83 -5.10
C GLU A 195 -3.49 15.51 -4.47
N GLU A 196 -2.84 16.49 -3.84
CA GLU A 196 -1.57 16.27 -3.14
C GLU A 196 -1.74 15.31 -1.97
N ALA A 197 -2.85 15.44 -1.22
CA ALA A 197 -3.16 14.56 -0.11
C ALA A 197 -3.40 13.13 -0.59
N ALA A 198 -4.26 12.91 -1.60
CA ALA A 198 -4.53 11.59 -2.16
C ALA A 198 -3.25 10.91 -2.62
N LEU A 199 -2.37 11.64 -3.31
CA LEU A 199 -1.11 11.11 -3.80
C LEU A 199 -0.18 10.66 -2.65
N ARG A 200 -0.02 11.50 -1.61
CA ARG A 200 0.82 11.14 -0.46
C ARG A 200 0.21 10.02 0.38
N ILE A 201 -1.11 10.02 0.58
CA ILE A 201 -1.81 8.93 1.27
C ILE A 201 -1.54 7.61 0.54
N TYR A 202 -1.73 7.58 -0.78
CA TYR A 202 -1.50 6.39 -1.59
C TYR A 202 -0.07 5.86 -1.46
N HIS A 203 0.94 6.72 -1.63
CA HIS A 203 2.33 6.27 -1.55
C HIS A 203 2.77 5.90 -0.14
N HIS A 204 2.29 6.60 0.89
CA HIS A 204 2.55 6.20 2.28
C HIS A 204 1.91 4.87 2.63
N GLN A 205 0.68 4.62 2.16
CA GLN A 205 0.01 3.33 2.32
C GLN A 205 0.81 2.19 1.68
N ARG A 206 1.39 2.39 0.49
CA ARG A 206 2.25 1.40 -0.18
C ARG A 206 3.52 1.10 0.63
N LEU A 207 4.14 2.14 1.19
CA LEU A 207 5.30 1.97 2.08
C LEU A 207 4.92 1.23 3.36
N LEU A 208 3.77 1.56 3.94
CA LEU A 208 3.23 0.88 5.12
C LEU A 208 2.95 -0.60 4.84
N GLN A 209 2.37 -0.92 3.68
CA GLN A 209 2.13 -2.29 3.24
C GLN A 209 3.42 -3.10 3.14
N ARG A 210 4.47 -2.52 2.53
CA ARG A 210 5.78 -3.17 2.45
C ARG A 210 6.37 -3.43 3.82
N ASP A 211 6.30 -2.44 4.70
CA ASP A 211 6.83 -2.52 6.06
C ASP A 211 6.08 -3.59 6.87
N ALA A 212 4.75 -3.59 6.82
CA ALA A 212 3.90 -4.61 7.45
C ALA A 212 4.25 -6.03 6.98
N GLY A 213 4.55 -6.20 5.70
CA GLY A 213 5.00 -7.48 5.13
C GLY A 213 6.25 -8.05 5.79
N THR A 214 7.16 -7.20 6.29
CA THR A 214 8.39 -7.65 6.97
C THR A 214 8.12 -8.30 8.33
N HIS A 215 6.97 -8.04 8.92
CA HIS A 215 6.58 -8.58 10.23
C HIS A 215 5.91 -9.96 10.15
N ILE A 216 5.47 -10.42 8.96
CA ILE A 216 4.71 -11.66 8.81
C ILE A 216 5.52 -12.87 9.29
N ILE A 217 6.71 -13.08 8.73
CA ILE A 217 7.54 -14.24 9.07
C ILE A 217 7.90 -14.28 10.56
N PRO A 218 8.41 -13.19 11.18
CA PRO A 218 8.67 -13.18 12.61
C PRO A 218 7.45 -13.51 13.49
N ILE A 219 6.27 -12.98 13.14
CA ILE A 219 5.03 -13.27 13.87
C ILE A 219 4.68 -14.76 13.76
N VAL A 220 4.63 -15.28 12.53
CA VAL A 220 4.26 -16.67 12.27
C VAL A 220 5.26 -17.62 12.94
N GLN A 221 6.56 -17.35 12.82
CA GLN A 221 7.61 -18.17 13.41
C GLN A 221 7.48 -18.25 14.93
N ASP A 222 7.26 -17.11 15.60
CA ASP A 222 7.16 -17.09 17.06
C ASP A 222 5.84 -17.70 17.56
N MET A 223 4.74 -17.54 16.80
CA MET A 223 3.47 -18.21 17.09
C MET A 223 3.59 -19.73 16.99
N MET A 224 4.37 -20.25 16.04
CA MET A 224 4.50 -21.69 15.79
C MET A 224 5.53 -22.36 16.70
N TYR A 225 6.61 -21.67 17.03
CA TYR A 225 7.77 -22.28 17.68
C TYR A 225 8.26 -21.55 18.93
N GLY A 226 7.69 -20.38 19.25
CA GLY A 226 8.06 -19.54 20.38
C GLY A 226 6.98 -19.49 21.47
N ASP A 227 7.09 -18.46 22.31
CA ASP A 227 6.13 -18.16 23.39
C ASP A 227 5.14 -17.04 23.07
N GLY A 228 5.13 -16.52 21.85
CA GLY A 228 4.25 -15.47 21.34
C GLY A 228 4.68 -14.04 21.68
N LYS A 229 5.67 -13.84 22.55
CA LYS A 229 6.08 -12.49 22.97
C LYS A 229 6.73 -11.68 21.87
N LYS A 230 7.55 -12.30 21.03
CA LYS A 230 8.14 -11.63 19.85
C LYS A 230 7.07 -11.33 18.80
N ALA A 231 6.11 -12.24 18.62
CA ALA A 231 4.96 -12.00 17.75
C ALA A 231 4.20 -10.76 18.20
N ASP A 232 3.92 -10.59 19.49
CA ASP A 232 3.23 -9.41 20.02
C ASP A 232 4.04 -8.11 19.88
N GLN A 233 5.37 -8.18 19.99
CA GLN A 233 6.23 -7.04 19.69
C GLN A 233 6.11 -6.60 18.23
N HIS A 234 6.17 -7.54 17.28
CA HIS A 234 6.01 -7.24 15.85
C HIS A 234 4.61 -6.70 15.51
N ARG A 235 3.56 -7.26 16.13
CA ARG A 235 2.19 -6.75 16.02
C ARG A 235 2.08 -5.31 16.54
N ALA A 236 2.67 -5.02 17.70
CA ALA A 236 2.67 -3.69 18.28
C ALA A 236 3.38 -2.66 17.41
N ILE A 237 4.52 -3.04 16.80
CA ILE A 237 5.27 -2.18 15.88
C ILE A 237 4.43 -1.85 14.64
N ALA A 238 3.86 -2.87 13.98
CA ALA A 238 3.02 -2.69 12.81
C ALA A 238 1.76 -1.85 13.14
N ALA A 239 1.11 -2.12 14.27
CA ALA A 239 -0.05 -1.36 14.71
C ALA A 239 0.28 0.11 15.01
N LEU A 240 1.45 0.42 15.60
CA LEU A 240 1.89 1.79 15.83
C LEU A 240 2.19 2.54 14.51
N ALA A 241 2.84 1.88 13.56
CA ALA A 241 3.10 2.47 12.25
C ALA A 241 1.78 2.83 11.54
N ASN A 242 0.83 1.92 11.60
CA ASN A 242 -0.51 2.10 11.05
C ASN A 242 -1.30 3.22 11.77
N ALA A 243 -1.26 3.25 13.09
CA ALA A 243 -1.93 4.29 13.88
C ALA A 243 -1.40 5.70 13.59
N ARG A 244 -0.10 5.85 13.33
CA ARG A 244 0.51 7.11 12.89
C ARG A 244 -0.02 7.51 11.51
N HIS A 245 -0.06 6.58 10.57
CA HIS A 245 -0.59 6.85 9.23
C HIS A 245 -2.08 7.23 9.29
N THR A 246 -2.89 6.49 10.03
CA THR A 246 -4.32 6.80 10.24
C THR A 246 -4.50 8.19 10.87
N ALA A 247 -3.67 8.56 11.84
CA ALA A 247 -3.70 9.91 12.42
C ALA A 247 -3.40 11.00 11.38
N ASP A 248 -2.40 10.79 10.51
CA ASP A 248 -2.05 11.70 9.43
C ASP A 248 -3.21 11.84 8.41
N VAL A 249 -3.88 10.73 8.07
CA VAL A 249 -5.04 10.70 7.15
C VAL A 249 -6.22 11.48 7.75
N ILE A 250 -6.62 11.18 8.98
CA ILE A 250 -7.74 11.87 9.67
C ILE A 250 -7.44 13.36 9.78
N TYR A 251 -6.25 13.72 10.27
CA TYR A 251 -5.83 15.11 10.42
C TYR A 251 -5.90 15.85 9.09
N THR A 252 -5.39 15.26 8.02
CA THR A 252 -5.37 15.88 6.69
C THR A 252 -6.77 16.04 6.12
N ALA A 253 -7.62 15.02 6.23
CA ALA A 253 -9.00 15.05 5.74
C ALA A 253 -9.80 16.19 6.42
N LEU A 254 -9.64 16.36 7.74
CA LEU A 254 -10.31 17.44 8.48
C LEU A 254 -9.72 18.82 8.17
N CYS A 255 -8.42 18.94 7.93
CA CYS A 255 -7.82 20.18 7.45
C CYS A 255 -8.39 20.60 6.09
N LEU A 256 -8.46 19.65 5.13
CA LEU A 256 -9.00 19.90 3.80
C LEU A 256 -10.49 20.25 3.81
N ALA A 257 -11.26 19.60 4.68
CA ALA A 257 -12.69 19.82 4.79
C ALA A 257 -13.03 21.21 5.38
N THR A 258 -12.13 21.81 6.13
CA THR A 258 -12.34 23.10 6.80
C THR A 258 -11.49 24.24 6.26
N ASP A 259 -10.63 23.96 5.30
CA ASP A 259 -9.58 24.88 4.80
C ASP A 259 -8.73 25.49 5.93
N ARG A 260 -8.54 24.74 7.04
CA ARG A 260 -7.77 25.16 8.19
C ARG A 260 -6.49 24.35 8.32
N PHE A 261 -5.36 25.02 8.13
CA PHE A 261 -4.04 24.40 8.15
C PHE A 261 -3.18 25.06 9.25
N ASP A 262 -2.77 24.30 10.26
CA ASP A 262 -1.89 24.72 11.35
C ASP A 262 -0.45 24.21 11.17
N GLN A 263 -0.16 23.63 10.02
CA GLN A 263 1.17 23.21 9.61
C GLN A 263 1.53 23.79 8.25
N ASP A 264 2.77 24.21 8.13
CA ASP A 264 3.31 24.60 6.85
C ASP A 264 3.82 23.36 6.09
N LEU A 265 3.24 23.10 4.93
CA LEU A 265 3.64 22.03 4.03
C LEU A 265 3.93 22.65 2.67
N PRO A 266 5.19 22.64 2.22
CA PRO A 266 5.50 23.08 0.86
C PRO A 266 4.77 22.19 -0.15
N ARG A 267 4.28 22.84 -1.21
CA ARG A 267 3.74 22.10 -2.37
C ARG A 267 4.85 21.26 -2.98
N TYR A 268 4.46 20.20 -3.67
CA TYR A 268 5.42 19.49 -4.50
C TYR A 268 6.05 20.46 -5.51
N ALA A 269 7.37 20.64 -5.45
CA ALA A 269 8.15 21.24 -6.52
C ALA A 269 8.72 20.14 -7.41
N GLU A 270 9.26 19.11 -6.78
CA GLU A 270 9.81 17.92 -7.40
C GLU A 270 9.54 16.67 -6.55
N GLN A 271 9.57 15.50 -7.17
CA GLN A 271 9.48 14.21 -6.51
C GLN A 271 10.38 13.19 -7.20
N ARG A 272 11.25 12.55 -6.43
CA ARG A 272 12.06 11.44 -6.92
C ARG A 272 11.21 10.18 -6.97
N LEU A 273 11.21 9.48 -8.10
CA LEU A 273 10.50 8.20 -8.18
C LEU A 273 11.09 7.13 -7.27
N SER A 274 12.40 7.17 -7.01
CA SER A 274 13.07 6.23 -6.12
C SER A 274 12.59 6.28 -4.66
N ASP A 275 11.89 7.34 -4.27
CA ASP A 275 11.29 7.46 -2.94
C ASP A 275 9.90 6.79 -2.87
N TRP A 276 9.35 6.36 -4.00
CA TRP A 276 8.10 5.66 -4.13
C TRP A 276 8.29 4.19 -4.49
N LEU A 277 7.35 3.36 -4.09
CA LEU A 277 7.28 1.99 -4.56
C LEU A 277 6.53 1.95 -5.89
N PRO A 278 7.10 1.30 -6.91
CA PRO A 278 6.37 1.01 -8.14
C PRO A 278 5.20 0.07 -7.84
N ASP A 279 4.18 0.11 -8.69
CA ASP A 279 3.16 -0.91 -8.70
C ASP A 279 3.75 -2.23 -9.21
N PHE A 280 3.54 -3.31 -8.44
CA PHE A 280 4.03 -4.63 -8.80
C PHE A 280 3.00 -5.47 -9.56
N THR A 281 1.77 -5.00 -9.69
CA THR A 281 0.69 -5.75 -10.34
C THR A 281 0.95 -5.86 -11.84
N GLY A 282 1.31 -7.05 -12.30
CA GLY A 282 1.60 -7.34 -13.70
C GLY A 282 2.96 -6.86 -14.22
N GLN A 283 3.85 -6.35 -13.35
CA GLN A 283 5.16 -5.83 -13.73
C GLN A 283 6.25 -6.89 -13.82
N MET A 284 6.12 -7.97 -13.09
CA MET A 284 7.13 -9.00 -13.08
C MET A 284 6.92 -9.97 -14.23
N ILE A 285 7.80 -9.90 -15.23
CA ILE A 285 8.02 -11.03 -16.10
C ILE A 285 8.86 -12.02 -15.29
N PRO A 286 8.32 -13.16 -14.85
CA PRO A 286 9.08 -14.11 -14.09
C PRO A 286 10.20 -14.66 -14.97
N HIS A 287 11.43 -14.22 -14.69
CA HIS A 287 12.60 -14.82 -15.30
C HIS A 287 13.23 -15.76 -14.28
N PRO A 288 13.39 -17.05 -14.56
CA PRO A 288 13.84 -18.05 -13.58
C PRO A 288 15.23 -17.79 -13.00
N TYR A 289 16.01 -16.89 -13.61
CA TYR A 289 17.38 -16.57 -13.21
C TYR A 289 17.55 -15.23 -12.53
N TYR A 290 16.50 -14.37 -12.46
CA TYR A 290 16.58 -13.06 -11.82
C TYR A 290 15.85 -13.08 -10.48
N VAL A 291 16.63 -13.06 -9.41
CA VAL A 291 16.11 -13.03 -8.03
C VAL A 291 15.57 -11.64 -7.68
N THR A 292 16.13 -10.60 -8.29
CA THR A 292 15.73 -9.21 -8.02
C THR A 292 15.60 -8.48 -9.36
N PRO A 293 14.37 -8.17 -9.79
CA PRO A 293 14.14 -7.53 -11.09
C PRO A 293 14.64 -6.09 -11.15
N PHE A 294 14.68 -5.38 -10.01
CA PHE A 294 15.25 -4.04 -9.89
C PHE A 294 15.76 -3.79 -8.48
N LEU A 295 16.69 -2.85 -8.36
CA LEU A 295 17.22 -2.34 -7.11
C LEU A 295 17.10 -0.83 -7.07
N VAL A 296 16.73 -0.30 -5.90
CA VAL A 296 16.69 1.14 -5.64
C VAL A 296 18.10 1.60 -5.25
N ASN A 297 18.58 2.63 -5.91
CA ASN A 297 19.89 3.27 -5.67
C ASN A 297 21.12 2.36 -5.83
N GLN A 298 20.93 1.19 -6.40
CA GLN A 298 21.98 0.20 -6.66
C GLN A 298 21.70 -0.54 -7.97
N ALA A 299 22.72 -1.22 -8.49
CA ALA A 299 22.62 -2.16 -9.58
C ALA A 299 23.25 -3.50 -9.17
N MET A 300 22.79 -4.61 -9.74
CA MET A 300 23.36 -5.94 -9.50
C MET A 300 23.71 -6.59 -10.84
N ASP A 301 24.97 -6.98 -11.01
CA ASP A 301 25.44 -7.62 -12.23
C ASP A 301 25.06 -9.11 -12.32
N ALA A 302 25.43 -9.75 -13.43
CA ALA A 302 25.16 -11.18 -13.68
C ALA A 302 25.85 -12.11 -12.67
N GLN A 303 26.92 -11.67 -12.03
CA GLN A 303 27.64 -12.36 -10.96
C GLN A 303 27.05 -12.08 -9.56
N ARG A 304 25.93 -11.35 -9.50
CA ARG A 304 25.24 -10.93 -8.26
C ARG A 304 26.07 -9.99 -7.39
N GLN A 305 27.01 -9.27 -7.98
CA GLN A 305 27.75 -8.22 -7.28
C GLN A 305 26.93 -6.94 -7.28
N LEU A 306 26.86 -6.28 -6.12
CA LEU A 306 26.18 -5.00 -5.95
C LEU A 306 27.12 -3.86 -6.33
N HIS A 307 26.61 -2.93 -7.10
CA HIS A 307 27.31 -1.75 -7.56
C HIS A 307 26.52 -0.47 -7.24
N PRO A 308 27.17 0.66 -6.95
CA PRO A 308 26.49 1.94 -6.97
C PRO A 308 26.01 2.24 -8.39
N LEU A 309 24.94 3.01 -8.53
CA LEU A 309 24.47 3.45 -9.86
C LEU A 309 25.52 4.30 -10.56
N GLY A 310 25.64 4.14 -11.88
CA GLY A 310 26.57 4.90 -12.70
C GLY A 310 26.45 4.57 -14.18
N PHE A 311 27.05 5.40 -15.03
CA PHE A 311 27.13 5.22 -16.47
C PHE A 311 28.58 5.15 -16.92
N ALA A 312 28.83 4.52 -18.07
CA ALA A 312 30.17 4.27 -18.59
C ALA A 312 31.02 5.55 -18.79
N HIS A 313 30.41 6.69 -19.03
CA HIS A 313 31.06 7.96 -19.27
C HIS A 313 30.84 9.00 -18.18
N ASP A 314 30.35 8.56 -16.99
CA ASP A 314 30.28 9.50 -15.87
C ASP A 314 31.68 9.95 -15.46
N GLN A 315 31.89 11.27 -15.38
CA GLN A 315 33.13 11.83 -14.88
C GLN A 315 33.35 11.45 -13.40
N PRO A 316 34.57 11.34 -12.94
CA PRO A 316 34.85 11.18 -11.51
C PRO A 316 34.11 12.27 -10.71
N GLY A 317 33.22 11.88 -9.84
CA GLY A 317 32.38 12.81 -9.04
C GLY A 317 30.96 13.07 -9.56
N THR A 318 30.62 12.67 -10.79
CA THR A 318 29.23 12.76 -11.32
C THR A 318 28.46 11.46 -11.14
N LYS A 319 28.51 10.89 -9.95
CA LYS A 319 27.75 9.67 -9.63
C LYS A 319 26.25 9.92 -9.71
N VAL A 320 25.55 8.93 -10.25
CA VAL A 320 24.09 8.89 -10.16
C VAL A 320 23.70 8.82 -8.68
N ARG A 321 23.00 9.84 -8.20
CA ARG A 321 22.70 9.99 -6.76
C ARG A 321 21.57 9.09 -6.29
N PHE A 322 20.59 8.83 -7.17
CA PHE A 322 19.43 8.00 -6.88
C PHE A 322 18.84 7.45 -8.20
N GLY A 323 18.02 6.43 -8.10
CA GLY A 323 17.37 5.82 -9.27
C GLY A 323 17.24 4.32 -9.17
N TYR A 324 17.27 3.64 -10.31
CA TYR A 324 17.09 2.20 -10.38
C TYR A 324 18.16 1.54 -11.23
N GLY A 325 18.69 0.41 -10.73
CA GLY A 325 19.39 -0.59 -11.54
C GLY A 325 18.45 -1.75 -11.81
N MET A 326 18.29 -2.16 -13.07
CA MET A 326 17.38 -3.24 -13.42
C MET A 326 17.84 -4.02 -14.65
N GLY A 327 17.39 -5.27 -14.72
CA GLY A 327 17.59 -6.11 -15.89
C GLY A 327 16.65 -5.77 -17.05
N THR A 328 16.64 -6.60 -18.09
CA THR A 328 15.73 -6.50 -19.22
C THR A 328 15.22 -7.89 -19.68
N PRO A 329 14.00 -8.04 -20.20
CA PRO A 329 12.97 -7.00 -20.28
C PRO A 329 12.36 -6.70 -18.91
N PHE A 330 12.09 -5.45 -18.60
CA PHE A 330 11.48 -5.08 -17.33
C PHE A 330 10.69 -3.76 -17.42
N SER A 331 9.68 -3.59 -16.56
CA SER A 331 8.98 -2.32 -16.41
C SER A 331 8.67 -1.99 -14.97
N LEU A 332 8.70 -0.71 -14.65
CA LEU A 332 8.25 -0.14 -13.39
C LEU A 332 7.08 0.78 -13.68
N ASP A 333 5.97 0.63 -12.98
CA ASP A 333 4.78 1.45 -13.12
C ASP A 333 4.56 2.27 -11.85
N PHE A 334 4.24 3.54 -12.04
CA PHE A 334 3.97 4.49 -10.96
C PHE A 334 2.65 5.18 -11.22
N VAL A 335 1.78 5.22 -10.23
CA VAL A 335 0.56 6.00 -10.30
C VAL A 335 0.85 7.42 -9.83
N LEU A 336 0.59 8.36 -10.72
CA LEU A 336 0.67 9.79 -10.48
C LEU A 336 -0.75 10.33 -10.39
N ALA A 337 -1.47 9.91 -9.36
CA ALA A 337 -2.83 10.36 -9.18
C ALA A 337 -2.88 11.53 -8.21
N PRO A 338 -3.69 12.48 -8.51
CA PRO A 338 -4.27 12.85 -9.81
C PRO A 338 -3.26 13.61 -10.67
N GLY A 339 -3.36 13.46 -11.96
CA GLY A 339 -2.40 13.96 -12.96
C GLY A 339 -2.17 15.47 -13.05
N ARG A 340 -2.60 16.23 -12.04
CA ARG A 340 -2.41 17.68 -11.96
C ARG A 340 -1.31 18.09 -10.98
N VAL A 341 -0.74 17.13 -10.21
CA VAL A 341 0.35 17.44 -9.28
C VAL A 341 1.66 17.63 -10.03
N PHE A 342 1.92 16.80 -11.04
CA PHE A 342 3.14 16.86 -11.85
C PHE A 342 2.80 17.03 -13.34
N ASN A 343 3.62 17.80 -14.06
CA ASN A 343 3.45 18.06 -15.48
C ASN A 343 4.66 17.66 -16.33
N ARG A 344 5.78 17.27 -15.70
CA ARG A 344 7.04 16.96 -16.39
C ARG A 344 7.76 15.83 -15.69
N PHE A 345 8.44 14.99 -16.46
CA PHE A 345 9.32 13.94 -15.98
C PHE A 345 10.68 14.01 -16.65
N THR A 346 11.75 13.88 -15.87
CA THR A 346 13.13 13.82 -16.39
C THR A 346 13.86 12.61 -15.82
N CYS A 347 14.82 12.08 -16.59
CA CYS A 347 15.76 11.06 -16.14
C CYS A 347 16.98 11.01 -17.07
N ARG A 348 18.04 10.30 -16.63
CA ARG A 348 19.14 9.85 -17.49
C ARG A 348 19.04 8.32 -17.60
N VAL A 349 19.27 7.77 -18.81
CA VAL A 349 19.18 6.33 -19.04
C VAL A 349 20.41 5.80 -19.78
N GLY A 350 20.83 4.60 -19.45
CA GLY A 350 21.98 3.96 -20.08
C GLY A 350 22.28 2.60 -19.48
N LEU A 351 23.35 1.97 -19.94
CA LEU A 351 23.84 0.73 -19.35
C LEU A 351 24.89 1.04 -18.27
N HIS A 352 24.87 0.23 -17.22
CA HIS A 352 25.88 0.29 -16.16
C HIS A 352 27.26 -0.08 -16.72
N PRO A 353 28.37 0.46 -16.17
CA PRO A 353 29.74 0.08 -16.59
C PRO A 353 30.04 -1.43 -16.50
N SER A 354 29.39 -2.13 -15.57
CA SER A 354 29.50 -3.60 -15.41
C SER A 354 28.57 -4.39 -16.33
N ALA A 355 27.86 -3.75 -17.27
CA ALA A 355 27.11 -4.46 -18.29
C ALA A 355 28.02 -5.29 -19.18
N GLY A 356 27.55 -6.45 -19.64
CA GLY A 356 28.34 -7.28 -20.56
C GLY A 356 28.58 -6.61 -21.92
N SER A 357 29.63 -6.99 -22.61
CA SER A 357 30.12 -6.32 -23.84
C SER A 357 29.10 -6.28 -24.99
N ASP A 358 28.16 -7.22 -25.05
CA ASP A 358 27.05 -7.27 -26.02
C ASP A 358 25.74 -6.69 -25.48
N GLY A 359 25.77 -6.10 -24.28
CA GLY A 359 24.64 -5.43 -23.69
C GLY A 359 24.07 -4.36 -24.63
N ALA A 360 22.77 -4.45 -24.91
CA ALA A 360 22.10 -3.53 -25.83
C ALA A 360 20.61 -3.42 -25.49
N VAL A 361 20.17 -2.21 -25.11
CA VAL A 361 18.85 -1.96 -24.54
C VAL A 361 18.23 -0.71 -25.14
N ARG A 362 16.92 -0.74 -25.28
CA ARG A 362 16.09 0.43 -25.56
C ARG A 362 15.29 0.79 -24.30
N PHE A 363 15.23 2.08 -23.99
CA PHE A 363 14.41 2.62 -22.92
C PHE A 363 13.17 3.27 -23.51
N VAL A 364 12.02 3.01 -22.90
CA VAL A 364 10.73 3.57 -23.32
C VAL A 364 10.00 4.10 -22.11
N ILE A 365 9.48 5.30 -22.22
CA ILE A 365 8.61 5.92 -21.21
C ILE A 365 7.22 5.98 -21.79
N ARG A 366 6.24 5.53 -21.00
CA ARG A 366 4.82 5.60 -21.35
C ARG A 366 4.02 6.30 -20.26
N ALA A 367 2.96 6.98 -20.69
CA ALA A 367 1.92 7.45 -19.78
C ALA A 367 0.57 6.92 -20.26
N ASN A 368 -0.19 6.29 -19.37
CA ASN A 368 -1.46 5.65 -19.66
C ASN A 368 -1.39 4.72 -20.90
N GLY A 369 -0.28 3.97 -21.02
CA GLY A 369 -0.02 3.07 -22.14
C GLY A 369 0.53 3.75 -23.42
N SER A 370 0.35 5.07 -23.59
CA SER A 370 0.88 5.82 -24.73
C SER A 370 2.36 6.15 -24.55
N GLU A 371 3.14 5.97 -25.61
CA GLU A 371 4.57 6.25 -25.60
C GLU A 371 4.84 7.76 -25.59
N LEU A 372 5.59 8.24 -24.59
CA LEU A 372 6.05 9.63 -24.49
C LEU A 372 7.45 9.82 -25.05
N ALA A 373 8.33 8.85 -24.81
CA ALA A 373 9.70 8.89 -25.29
C ALA A 373 10.26 7.49 -25.51
N ARG A 374 11.18 7.39 -26.46
CA ARG A 374 11.94 6.16 -26.78
C ARG A 374 13.37 6.52 -27.15
N THR A 375 14.33 5.81 -26.61
CA THR A 375 15.73 5.95 -27.05
C THR A 375 16.00 5.10 -28.30
N PRO A 376 17.05 5.39 -29.08
CA PRO A 376 17.67 4.37 -29.91
C PRO A 376 18.15 3.19 -29.03
N VAL A 377 18.64 2.12 -29.64
CA VAL A 377 19.29 1.05 -28.90
C VAL A 377 20.62 1.57 -28.36
N LEU A 378 20.75 1.61 -27.03
CA LEU A 378 22.00 1.96 -26.35
C LEU A 378 22.79 0.69 -26.12
N LYS A 379 24.08 0.69 -26.45
CA LYS A 379 25.01 -0.42 -26.27
C LYS A 379 25.82 -0.24 -24.99
N ALA A 380 26.38 -1.33 -24.49
CA ALA A 380 27.36 -1.27 -23.42
C ALA A 380 28.50 -0.29 -23.79
N GLY A 381 28.90 0.55 -22.85
CA GLY A 381 29.89 1.60 -23.08
C GLY A 381 29.39 2.86 -23.80
N ALA A 382 28.14 2.93 -24.21
CA ALA A 382 27.57 4.15 -24.79
C ALA A 382 27.32 5.23 -23.72
N ALA A 383 27.40 6.50 -24.13
CA ALA A 383 27.03 7.62 -23.26
C ALA A 383 25.56 7.55 -22.88
N PRO A 384 25.18 7.96 -21.65
CA PRO A 384 23.80 8.00 -21.23
C PRO A 384 22.98 9.04 -22.04
N VAL A 385 21.69 8.78 -22.15
CA VAL A 385 20.75 9.70 -22.81
C VAL A 385 19.90 10.37 -21.74
N SER A 386 19.80 11.70 -21.81
CA SER A 386 18.86 12.47 -21.01
C SER A 386 17.49 12.46 -21.67
N ILE A 387 16.46 12.22 -20.89
CA ILE A 387 15.06 12.25 -21.30
C ILE A 387 14.36 13.32 -20.49
N ASP A 388 13.53 14.11 -21.19
CA ASP A 388 12.73 15.19 -20.64
C ASP A 388 11.39 15.18 -21.37
N VAL A 389 10.30 14.88 -20.66
CA VAL A 389 8.97 14.73 -21.26
C VAL A 389 7.90 15.46 -20.47
N THR A 390 6.94 16.03 -21.18
CA THR A 390 5.72 16.57 -20.60
C THR A 390 4.72 15.43 -20.35
N LEU A 391 4.11 15.42 -19.18
CA LEU A 391 3.09 14.45 -18.79
C LEU A 391 1.72 14.88 -19.32
N PRO A 392 0.83 13.94 -19.68
CA PRO A 392 -0.51 14.26 -20.13
C PRO A 392 -1.34 14.87 -18.99
N LYS A 393 -2.26 15.76 -19.37
CA LYS A 393 -3.27 16.32 -18.47
C LYS A 393 -4.43 15.33 -18.34
N SER A 394 -4.39 14.45 -17.39
CA SER A 394 -5.48 13.53 -17.07
C SER A 394 -5.64 13.42 -15.55
N ASP A 395 -6.78 12.94 -15.10
CA ASP A 395 -7.09 12.83 -13.67
C ASP A 395 -6.21 11.79 -12.98
N VAL A 396 -5.81 10.73 -13.69
CA VAL A 396 -4.85 9.73 -13.24
C VAL A 396 -3.85 9.47 -14.36
N VAL A 397 -2.56 9.55 -14.02
CA VAL A 397 -1.46 9.19 -14.92
C VAL A 397 -0.75 7.96 -14.36
N LYS A 398 -0.69 6.90 -15.16
CA LYS A 398 0.21 5.78 -14.91
C LYS A 398 1.46 5.98 -15.75
N LEU A 399 2.55 6.32 -15.08
CA LEU A 399 3.87 6.44 -15.70
C LEU A 399 4.57 5.10 -15.67
N SER A 400 5.00 4.62 -16.85
CA SER A 400 5.69 3.34 -16.99
C SER A 400 7.09 3.54 -17.56
N LEU A 401 8.10 2.97 -16.89
CA LEU A 401 9.49 2.96 -17.30
C LEU A 401 9.84 1.55 -17.80
N HIS A 402 10.08 1.39 -19.10
CA HIS A 402 10.35 0.09 -19.72
C HIS A 402 11.79 -0.03 -20.20
N THR A 403 12.39 -1.21 -19.97
CA THR A 403 13.65 -1.64 -20.61
C THR A 403 13.38 -2.80 -21.55
N ILE A 404 13.81 -2.66 -22.80
CA ILE A 404 13.60 -3.64 -23.85
C ILE A 404 14.94 -4.07 -24.41
N ALA A 405 15.28 -5.37 -24.28
CA ALA A 405 16.49 -5.93 -24.83
C ALA A 405 16.51 -5.87 -26.37
N ALA A 406 17.65 -5.56 -26.96
CA ALA A 406 17.85 -5.74 -28.39
C ALA A 406 17.92 -7.24 -28.75
N ARG A 407 17.55 -7.59 -29.98
CA ARG A 407 17.45 -9.01 -30.43
C ARG A 407 18.70 -9.85 -30.21
N ASN A 408 19.87 -9.24 -30.28
CA ASN A 408 21.17 -9.94 -30.25
C ASN A 408 21.94 -9.71 -28.95
N SER A 409 21.30 -9.20 -27.88
CA SER A 409 21.93 -9.02 -26.59
C SER A 409 21.67 -10.21 -25.68
N THR A 410 22.68 -10.59 -24.90
CA THR A 410 22.53 -11.60 -23.85
C THR A 410 21.75 -10.96 -22.68
N PRO A 411 20.64 -11.55 -22.22
CA PRO A 411 19.83 -10.94 -21.16
C PRO A 411 20.61 -10.56 -19.90
N GLY A 412 21.51 -11.40 -19.42
CA GLY A 412 22.36 -11.14 -18.25
C GLY A 412 23.38 -10.01 -18.44
N HIS A 413 23.64 -9.58 -19.68
CA HIS A 413 24.53 -8.47 -20.01
C HIS A 413 23.82 -7.12 -20.06
N ASN A 414 22.50 -7.10 -19.95
CA ASN A 414 21.69 -5.89 -20.06
C ASN A 414 21.44 -5.24 -18.70
N LEU A 415 22.49 -4.88 -17.99
CA LEU A 415 22.36 -4.15 -16.74
C LEU A 415 22.07 -2.68 -17.05
N THR A 416 20.84 -2.25 -16.78
CA THR A 416 20.36 -0.90 -17.09
C THR A 416 20.33 0.00 -15.87
N VAL A 417 20.44 1.30 -16.11
CA VAL A 417 20.35 2.34 -15.09
C VAL A 417 19.32 3.38 -15.52
N TRP A 418 18.37 3.66 -14.65
CA TRP A 418 17.50 4.83 -14.65
C TRP A 418 18.04 5.81 -13.60
N GLY A 419 18.83 6.76 -14.04
CA GLY A 419 19.47 7.75 -13.18
C GLY A 419 18.58 8.97 -12.97
N GLU A 420 18.42 9.36 -11.72
CA GLU A 420 17.74 10.57 -11.27
C GLU A 420 16.32 10.77 -11.82
N PRO A 421 15.47 9.71 -11.81
CA PRO A 421 14.10 9.81 -12.32
C PRO A 421 13.27 10.73 -11.41
N THR A 422 12.92 11.91 -11.94
CA THR A 422 12.32 12.99 -11.17
C THR A 422 11.10 13.56 -11.87
N LEU A 423 10.03 13.72 -11.10
CA LEU A 423 8.81 14.41 -11.47
C LEU A 423 8.91 15.88 -11.06
N TYR A 424 8.40 16.77 -11.88
CA TYR A 424 8.30 18.22 -11.61
C TYR A 424 6.87 18.70 -11.80
N ARG A 425 6.53 19.72 -10.98
CA ARG A 425 5.24 20.41 -11.08
C ARG A 425 5.15 21.30 -12.31
#